data_d6a7af71934826a8f7e598531bc2cd31
#
_entry.id   d6a7af71934826a8f7e598531bc2cd31
#
_cell.length_a   1.000
_cell.length_b   1.000
_cell.length_c   1.000
_cell.angle_alpha   90.00
_cell.angle_beta   90.00
_cell.angle_gamma   90.00
#
_symmetry.space_group_name_H-M   'P 1'
#
loop_
_entity.id
_entity.type
_entity.pdbx_description
1 polymer ?
#
loop_
_entity_poly.entity_id
_entity_poly.type
_entity_poly.pdbx_seq_one_letter_code
_entity_poly.pdbx_strand_id
1 'polypeptide(L)'
;MQNHATSMKRVGKIHFVHHLEKLYAAPNLGDWIASPYYYFTDFFSRYTCVLHSDWSVLWHEIERDDIVIFGGGGLLDNSDALNVVLNRLIDKCDNVIVWGAGTHKYTDNNIFNKKTAITPINYEKLALCGVRDYQHPTGLPFLPCASSLNPAFLTKQADVPIKRKIGTIKSALESTFAVSGLPSSVTNAEPIQVIVDYILSSEVILVSSYHGAFWSLLLGKKVILPATRLGVDKYKYFRYPVAFYDKDKYDEQELLALAATIPSPPDFLSESRMLNLEFFNKVRNLIEERIEKSVENSTVQILSKRVAQMEFTLVEMWNYVKKMNGRIEGVEGKKPQ
;
A
#
# COMPACT_ATOMS: atom_id res chain seq x y z
N MET A 1 -41.97 36.49 14.86
CA MET A 1 -40.98 35.64 15.52
C MET A 1 -40.40 34.69 14.47
N GLN A 2 -39.27 35.07 13.85
CA GLN A 2 -38.57 34.22 12.92
C GLN A 2 -37.73 33.23 13.76
N ASN A 3 -38.10 31.94 13.70
CA ASN A 3 -37.31 30.87 14.23
C ASN A 3 -36.03 30.75 13.37
N HIS A 4 -34.94 31.35 13.79
CA HIS A 4 -33.62 30.97 13.37
C HIS A 4 -33.33 29.60 14.01
N ALA A 5 -33.77 28.53 13.35
CA ALA A 5 -33.18 27.24 13.56
C ALA A 5 -31.72 27.38 13.15
N THR A 6 -30.83 27.54 14.12
CA THR A 6 -29.39 27.34 13.94
C THR A 6 -29.22 25.92 13.41
N SER A 7 -29.00 25.80 12.10
CA SER A 7 -28.58 24.57 11.49
C SER A 7 -27.32 24.13 12.24
N MET A 8 -27.44 23.12 13.12
CA MET A 8 -26.26 22.41 13.64
C MET A 8 -25.48 21.95 12.43
N LYS A 9 -24.30 22.52 12.21
CA LYS A 9 -23.36 22.04 11.19
C LYS A 9 -23.13 20.58 11.48
N ARG A 10 -23.45 19.73 10.52
CA ARG A 10 -23.19 18.30 10.61
C ARG A 10 -21.68 18.10 10.65
N VAL A 11 -21.20 17.38 11.65
CA VAL A 11 -19.80 16.95 11.69
C VAL A 11 -19.60 15.94 10.56
N GLY A 12 -18.79 16.27 9.57
CA GLY A 12 -18.46 15.37 8.46
C GLY A 12 -17.74 14.11 8.94
N LYS A 13 -17.86 13.04 8.18
CA LYS A 13 -17.13 11.79 8.43
C LYS A 13 -15.82 11.81 7.68
N ILE A 14 -14.86 10.99 8.13
CA ILE A 14 -13.62 10.73 7.40
C ILE A 14 -13.70 9.32 6.83
N HIS A 15 -13.70 9.22 5.51
CA HIS A 15 -13.76 7.97 4.77
C HIS A 15 -12.36 7.59 4.28
N PHE A 16 -11.88 6.42 4.67
CA PHE A 16 -10.64 5.84 4.16
C PHE A 16 -10.98 4.83 3.07
N VAL A 17 -10.56 5.12 1.86
CA VAL A 17 -10.76 4.28 0.69
C VAL A 17 -9.44 3.67 0.28
N HIS A 18 -9.30 2.37 0.46
CA HIS A 18 -8.14 1.62 0.05
C HIS A 18 -8.58 0.28 -0.56
N HIS A 19 -7.79 -0.20 -1.51
CA HIS A 19 -8.12 -1.39 -2.25
C HIS A 19 -7.88 -2.63 -1.40
N LEU A 20 -8.95 -3.15 -0.78
CA LEU A 20 -8.97 -4.46 -0.16
C LEU A 20 -9.70 -5.41 -1.10
N GLU A 21 -8.95 -6.22 -1.82
CA GLU A 21 -9.55 -7.24 -2.68
C GLU A 21 -10.14 -8.37 -1.84
N LYS A 22 -11.45 -8.32 -1.59
CA LYS A 22 -12.20 -9.43 -0.98
C LYS A 22 -12.24 -10.68 -1.85
N LEU A 23 -11.87 -10.57 -3.12
CA LEU A 23 -11.98 -11.63 -4.12
C LEU A 23 -10.87 -12.67 -4.06
N TYR A 24 -9.80 -12.45 -3.31
CA TYR A 24 -8.65 -13.33 -3.29
C TYR A 24 -8.55 -14.13 -1.99
N ALA A 25 -8.14 -15.38 -2.10
CA ALA A 25 -7.98 -16.29 -0.98
C ALA A 25 -6.90 -15.85 0.05
N ALA A 26 -6.06 -14.89 -0.31
CA ALA A 26 -5.05 -14.31 0.57
C ALA A 26 -5.10 -12.79 0.52
N PRO A 27 -5.12 -12.09 1.67
CA PRO A 27 -5.11 -10.64 1.71
C PRO A 27 -3.79 -10.11 1.13
N ASN A 28 -3.86 -9.03 0.35
CA ASN A 28 -2.69 -8.26 -0.04
C ASN A 28 -2.29 -7.36 1.15
N LEU A 29 -1.36 -7.82 1.96
CA LEU A 29 -0.91 -7.07 3.15
C LEU A 29 -0.45 -5.65 2.78
N GLY A 30 0.20 -5.49 1.62
CA GLY A 30 0.70 -4.19 1.18
C GLY A 30 -0.39 -3.15 1.02
N ASP A 31 -1.52 -3.51 0.44
CA ASP A 31 -2.65 -2.59 0.28
C ASP A 31 -3.35 -2.35 1.62
N TRP A 32 -3.41 -3.37 2.48
CA TRP A 32 -3.96 -3.23 3.82
C TRP A 32 -3.18 -2.22 4.66
N ILE A 33 -1.86 -2.41 4.83
CA ILE A 33 -1.04 -1.52 5.66
C ILE A 33 -0.68 -0.19 4.98
N ALA A 34 -1.16 0.04 3.76
CA ALA A 34 -0.99 1.31 3.07
C ALA A 34 -1.95 2.40 3.55
N SER A 35 -2.99 2.06 4.33
CA SER A 35 -3.90 3.07 4.87
C SER A 35 -3.23 3.90 5.96
N PRO A 36 -3.21 5.25 5.84
CA PRO A 36 -2.65 6.12 6.86
C PRO A 36 -3.42 6.08 8.19
N TYR A 37 -4.66 5.59 8.18
CA TYR A 37 -5.48 5.43 9.39
C TYR A 37 -4.73 4.70 10.51
N TYR A 38 -4.02 3.64 10.19
CA TYR A 38 -3.36 2.79 11.18
C TYR A 38 -2.16 3.44 11.88
N TYR A 39 -1.59 4.49 11.29
CA TYR A 39 -0.40 5.15 11.81
C TYR A 39 -0.69 6.44 12.59
N PHE A 40 -1.90 6.98 12.41
CA PHE A 40 -2.35 8.22 13.05
C PHE A 40 -3.66 8.03 13.81
N THR A 41 -3.85 6.84 14.39
CA THR A 41 -5.08 6.46 15.12
C THR A 41 -5.41 7.43 16.25
N ASP A 42 -4.42 7.98 16.95
CA ASP A 42 -4.64 8.93 18.05
C ASP A 42 -5.26 10.24 17.56
N PHE A 43 -4.94 10.65 16.36
CA PHE A 43 -5.58 11.80 15.73
C PHE A 43 -6.96 11.42 15.18
N PHE A 44 -7.04 10.39 14.35
CA PHE A 44 -8.27 10.04 13.65
C PHE A 44 -9.38 9.54 14.59
N SER A 45 -9.04 8.97 15.75
CA SER A 45 -10.04 8.54 16.75
C SER A 45 -10.88 9.67 17.36
N ARG A 46 -10.53 10.92 17.11
CA ARG A 46 -11.34 12.08 17.50
C ARG A 46 -12.54 12.31 16.58
N TYR A 47 -12.60 11.62 15.45
CA TYR A 47 -13.57 11.80 14.39
C TYR A 47 -14.31 10.50 14.11
N THR A 48 -15.48 10.60 13.49
CA THR A 48 -16.17 9.43 12.95
C THR A 48 -15.46 8.97 11.68
N CYS A 49 -14.75 7.85 11.76
CA CYS A 49 -14.01 7.27 10.65
C CYS A 49 -14.73 6.05 10.07
N VAL A 50 -14.77 5.93 8.76
CA VAL A 50 -15.32 4.79 8.02
C VAL A 50 -14.23 4.22 7.13
N LEU A 51 -13.94 2.93 7.30
CA LEU A 51 -12.97 2.22 6.47
C LEU A 51 -13.72 1.43 5.39
N HIS A 52 -13.46 1.75 4.15
CA HIS A 52 -14.08 1.08 3.01
C HIS A 52 -13.15 0.04 2.41
N SER A 53 -13.61 -1.20 2.41
CA SER A 53 -12.95 -2.32 1.74
C SER A 53 -13.54 -2.62 0.36
N ASP A 54 -14.66 -1.98 0.03
CA ASP A 54 -15.36 -2.12 -1.24
C ASP A 54 -15.72 -0.74 -1.77
N TRP A 55 -15.05 -0.32 -2.83
CA TRP A 55 -15.25 0.97 -3.44
C TRP A 55 -16.54 1.07 -4.29
N SER A 56 -17.20 -0.04 -4.58
CA SER A 56 -18.47 -0.04 -5.32
C SER A 56 -19.64 0.53 -4.54
N VAL A 57 -19.54 0.61 -3.21
CA VAL A 57 -20.60 1.07 -2.30
C VAL A 57 -20.48 2.55 -1.92
N LEU A 58 -19.37 3.21 -2.30
CA LEU A 58 -19.01 4.55 -1.82
C LEU A 58 -19.98 5.67 -2.17
N TRP A 59 -20.75 5.53 -3.24
CA TRP A 59 -21.58 6.62 -3.78
C TRP A 59 -22.69 7.07 -2.88
N HIS A 60 -23.23 6.16 -2.09
CA HIS A 60 -24.44 6.40 -1.29
C HIS A 60 -24.11 6.94 0.09
N GLU A 61 -22.90 6.68 0.60
CA GLU A 61 -22.52 6.97 1.99
C GLU A 61 -21.78 8.30 2.17
N ILE A 62 -21.11 8.79 1.12
CA ILE A 62 -20.29 10.01 1.19
C ILE A 62 -21.15 11.21 0.92
N GLU A 63 -21.02 12.23 1.77
CA GLU A 63 -21.69 13.51 1.62
C GLU A 63 -20.68 14.61 1.26
N ARG A 64 -21.19 15.79 0.89
CA ARG A 64 -20.36 16.89 0.39
C ARG A 64 -19.33 17.38 1.40
N ASP A 65 -19.71 17.42 2.68
CA ASP A 65 -18.90 17.94 3.77
C ASP A 65 -18.00 16.86 4.40
N ASP A 66 -18.08 15.60 3.94
CA ASP A 66 -17.20 14.55 4.39
C ASP A 66 -15.77 14.75 3.86
N ILE A 67 -14.82 14.06 4.46
CA ILE A 67 -13.43 13.97 3.95
C ILE A 67 -13.21 12.57 3.43
N VAL A 68 -12.67 12.46 2.23
CA VAL A 68 -12.31 11.18 1.62
C VAL A 68 -10.81 11.10 1.48
N ILE A 69 -10.18 10.16 2.16
CA ILE A 69 -8.77 9.84 2.02
C ILE A 69 -8.65 8.60 1.13
N PHE A 70 -8.26 8.85 -0.10
CA PHE A 70 -8.10 7.85 -1.14
C PHE A 70 -6.62 7.48 -1.26
N GLY A 71 -6.27 6.26 -0.85
CA GLY A 71 -4.85 5.93 -0.85
C GLY A 71 -4.54 4.49 -0.52
N GLY A 72 -3.31 4.16 -0.83
CA GLY A 72 -2.77 2.81 -0.80
C GLY A 72 -2.95 2.07 -2.11
N GLY A 73 -2.02 1.24 -2.47
CA GLY A 73 -2.07 0.41 -3.67
C GLY A 73 -1.92 1.15 -5.00
N GLY A 74 -2.16 0.44 -6.09
CA GLY A 74 -2.14 0.95 -7.47
C GLY A 74 -3.54 1.32 -7.91
N LEU A 75 -4.04 2.47 -7.49
CA LEU A 75 -5.42 2.87 -7.67
C LEU A 75 -5.61 3.90 -8.81
N LEU A 76 -4.53 4.60 -9.19
CA LEU A 76 -4.58 5.61 -10.23
C LEU A 76 -4.33 4.96 -11.60
N ASP A 77 -5.12 5.33 -12.59
CA ASP A 77 -5.05 4.81 -13.96
C ASP A 77 -5.03 3.26 -14.04
N ASN A 78 -5.62 2.60 -13.05
CA ASN A 78 -5.72 1.15 -13.01
C ASN A 78 -6.79 0.65 -13.98
N SER A 79 -7.95 1.29 -13.94
CA SER A 79 -9.06 1.01 -14.85
C SER A 79 -9.91 2.26 -15.04
N ASP A 80 -10.64 2.30 -16.15
CA ASP A 80 -11.59 3.39 -16.42
C ASP A 80 -12.64 3.48 -15.30
N ALA A 81 -13.12 2.36 -14.81
CA ALA A 81 -14.10 2.30 -13.72
C ALA A 81 -13.59 2.99 -12.45
N LEU A 82 -12.32 2.76 -12.04
CA LEU A 82 -11.74 3.40 -10.86
C LEU A 82 -11.56 4.91 -11.05
N ASN A 83 -11.11 5.34 -12.23
CA ASN A 83 -10.97 6.76 -12.52
C ASN A 83 -12.32 7.48 -12.55
N VAL A 84 -13.35 6.85 -13.13
CA VAL A 84 -14.73 7.36 -13.08
C VAL A 84 -15.22 7.46 -11.63
N VAL A 85 -14.93 6.46 -10.80
CA VAL A 85 -15.27 6.49 -9.36
C VAL A 85 -14.59 7.67 -8.67
N LEU A 86 -13.29 7.83 -8.84
CA LEU A 86 -12.55 8.91 -8.21
C LEU A 86 -13.05 10.28 -8.68
N ASN A 87 -13.28 10.46 -9.98
CA ASN A 87 -13.83 11.72 -10.50
C ASN A 87 -15.21 12.05 -9.93
N ARG A 88 -16.08 11.06 -9.80
CA ARG A 88 -17.39 11.26 -9.16
C ARG A 88 -17.27 11.61 -7.67
N LEU A 89 -16.33 11.01 -6.94
CA LEU A 89 -16.03 11.39 -5.56
C LEU A 89 -15.57 12.85 -5.48
N ILE A 90 -14.68 13.26 -6.38
CA ILE A 90 -14.19 14.64 -6.51
C ILE A 90 -15.35 15.61 -6.81
N ASP A 91 -16.29 15.23 -7.65
CA ASP A 91 -17.44 16.07 -7.98
C ASP A 91 -18.49 16.12 -6.85
N LYS A 92 -18.57 15.11 -6.02
CA LYS A 92 -19.53 14.99 -4.92
C LYS A 92 -19.02 15.59 -3.61
N CYS A 93 -17.72 15.47 -3.33
CA CYS A 93 -17.08 15.83 -2.06
C CYS A 93 -15.97 16.84 -2.30
N ASP A 94 -16.03 17.97 -1.60
CA ASP A 94 -15.04 19.06 -1.76
C ASP A 94 -13.67 18.73 -1.11
N ASN A 95 -13.58 17.65 -0.34
CA ASN A 95 -12.41 17.31 0.47
C ASN A 95 -11.85 15.92 0.15
N VAL A 96 -11.60 15.64 -1.13
CA VAL A 96 -10.94 14.40 -1.56
C VAL A 96 -9.43 14.57 -1.50
N ILE A 97 -8.77 13.65 -0.81
CA ILE A 97 -7.34 13.60 -0.57
C ILE A 97 -6.78 12.33 -1.20
N VAL A 98 -5.72 12.43 -2.00
CA VAL A 98 -4.94 11.29 -2.46
C VAL A 98 -3.68 11.17 -1.61
N TRP A 99 -3.50 10.04 -0.92
CA TRP A 99 -2.38 9.80 -0.02
C TRP A 99 -1.57 8.58 -0.45
N GLY A 100 -0.49 8.77 -1.18
CA GLY A 100 0.44 7.70 -1.56
C GLY A 100 -0.15 6.62 -2.46
N ALA A 101 -1.27 6.90 -3.13
CA ALA A 101 -1.75 6.05 -4.21
C ALA A 101 -0.82 6.16 -5.42
N GLY A 102 -0.79 5.17 -6.28
CA GLY A 102 0.05 5.16 -7.45
C GLY A 102 -0.61 4.58 -8.68
N THR A 103 0.03 4.79 -9.81
CA THR A 103 -0.40 4.31 -11.11
C THR A 103 -0.27 2.79 -11.22
N HIS A 104 -1.21 2.17 -11.93
CA HIS A 104 -1.18 0.74 -12.26
C HIS A 104 -1.45 0.49 -13.73
N LYS A 105 -1.15 1.45 -14.58
CA LYS A 105 -1.37 1.33 -16.03
C LYS A 105 -0.40 0.32 -16.64
N TYR A 106 -0.88 -0.43 -17.63
CA TYR A 106 -0.06 -1.26 -18.51
C TYR A 106 0.27 -0.47 -19.76
N THR A 107 1.55 -0.35 -20.13
CA THR A 107 1.99 0.43 -21.30
C THR A 107 1.87 -0.30 -22.62
N ASP A 108 1.91 -1.64 -22.59
CA ASP A 108 1.94 -2.45 -23.79
C ASP A 108 0.72 -3.36 -23.93
N ASN A 109 0.36 -3.62 -25.18
CA ASN A 109 -0.78 -4.41 -25.64
C ASN A 109 -0.78 -5.88 -25.16
N ASN A 110 -0.39 -6.13 -23.91
CA ASN A 110 -0.36 -7.49 -23.37
C ASN A 110 -1.76 -7.96 -23.00
N ILE A 111 -2.08 -9.11 -23.49
CA ILE A 111 -3.06 -10.17 -23.19
C ILE A 111 -4.43 -9.74 -22.61
N PHE A 112 -4.53 -8.64 -21.88
CA PHE A 112 -5.76 -8.04 -21.33
C PHE A 112 -6.20 -6.77 -22.06
N ASN A 113 -5.50 -6.38 -23.14
CA ASN A 113 -5.63 -5.07 -23.75
C ASN A 113 -6.53 -5.04 -24.97
N LYS A 114 -7.72 -4.59 -24.72
CA LYS A 114 -8.31 -3.57 -25.60
C LYS A 114 -7.80 -2.22 -25.08
N LYS A 115 -7.23 -1.35 -25.95
CA LYS A 115 -7.00 0.08 -25.70
C LYS A 115 -8.33 0.74 -25.34
N THR A 116 -8.79 0.58 -24.12
CA THR A 116 -9.87 1.39 -23.59
C THR A 116 -9.24 2.71 -23.18
N ALA A 117 -9.68 3.79 -23.77
CA ALA A 117 -9.34 5.11 -23.30
C ALA A 117 -9.76 5.19 -21.83
N ILE A 118 -8.79 5.47 -20.95
CA ILE A 118 -9.05 5.64 -19.51
C ILE A 118 -9.44 7.09 -19.30
N THR A 119 -10.55 7.34 -18.62
CA THR A 119 -11.02 8.67 -18.25
C THR A 119 -9.93 9.37 -17.41
N PRO A 120 -9.45 10.56 -17.79
CA PRO A 120 -8.48 11.31 -17.00
C PRO A 120 -9.02 11.65 -15.62
N ILE A 121 -8.14 11.63 -14.60
CA ILE A 121 -8.49 12.08 -13.26
C ILE A 121 -8.36 13.61 -13.18
N ASN A 122 -9.32 14.27 -12.55
CA ASN A 122 -9.35 15.72 -12.32
C ASN A 122 -8.49 16.09 -11.10
N TYR A 123 -7.19 15.90 -11.18
CA TYR A 123 -6.26 16.12 -10.07
C TYR A 123 -6.29 17.53 -9.50
N GLU A 124 -6.61 18.53 -10.30
CA GLU A 124 -6.69 19.94 -9.90
C GLU A 124 -7.83 20.25 -8.94
N LYS A 125 -8.82 19.37 -8.85
CA LYS A 125 -9.94 19.50 -7.92
C LYS A 125 -9.71 18.78 -6.58
N LEU A 126 -8.60 18.07 -6.43
CA LEU A 126 -8.27 17.40 -5.17
C LEU A 126 -7.91 18.43 -4.10
N ALA A 127 -8.42 18.25 -2.88
CA ALA A 127 -8.08 19.10 -1.75
C ALA A 127 -6.59 18.99 -1.38
N LEU A 128 -6.05 17.76 -1.41
CA LEU A 128 -4.64 17.46 -1.27
C LEU A 128 -4.28 16.25 -2.14
N CYS A 129 -3.09 16.27 -2.72
CA CYS A 129 -2.60 15.16 -3.53
C CYS A 129 -1.14 14.86 -3.25
N GLY A 130 -0.83 13.60 -2.99
CA GLY A 130 0.50 13.06 -2.97
C GLY A 130 0.48 11.65 -3.56
N VAL A 131 1.31 11.37 -4.57
CA VAL A 131 1.37 10.09 -5.28
C VAL A 131 2.70 9.40 -5.03
N ARG A 132 2.68 8.06 -4.96
CA ARG A 132 3.89 7.27 -4.73
C ARG A 132 4.80 7.17 -5.95
N ASP A 133 4.32 7.62 -7.10
CA ASP A 133 5.05 7.59 -8.36
C ASP A 133 6.01 8.79 -8.41
N TYR A 134 7.32 8.52 -8.32
CA TYR A 134 8.34 9.54 -8.40
C TYR A 134 8.40 10.12 -9.80
N GLN A 135 8.42 11.46 -9.92
CA GLN A 135 8.36 12.16 -11.21
C GLN A 135 7.13 11.76 -12.04
N HIS A 136 5.95 11.71 -11.39
CA HIS A 136 4.70 11.45 -12.08
C HIS A 136 4.53 12.35 -13.31
N PRO A 137 4.09 11.83 -14.48
CA PRO A 137 4.01 12.58 -15.73
C PRO A 137 3.19 13.87 -15.67
N THR A 138 2.23 13.95 -14.75
CA THR A 138 1.40 15.15 -14.53
C THR A 138 2.00 16.13 -13.51
N GLY A 139 3.24 15.92 -13.05
CA GLY A 139 3.89 16.79 -12.08
C GLY A 139 3.32 16.73 -10.65
N LEU A 140 2.56 15.68 -10.30
CA LEU A 140 2.01 15.53 -8.96
C LEU A 140 3.12 15.37 -7.91
N PRO A 141 2.91 15.89 -6.68
CA PRO A 141 3.86 15.76 -5.61
C PRO A 141 4.15 14.30 -5.25
N PHE A 142 5.42 13.97 -5.10
CA PHE A 142 5.81 12.64 -4.63
C PHE A 142 5.50 12.46 -3.15
N LEU A 143 4.80 11.38 -2.84
CA LEU A 143 4.49 10.95 -1.48
C LEU A 143 4.56 9.41 -1.43
N PRO A 144 5.57 8.84 -0.79
CA PRO A 144 5.69 7.39 -0.66
C PRO A 144 4.49 6.76 0.03
N CYS A 145 4.27 5.47 -0.20
CA CYS A 145 3.21 4.71 0.46
C CYS A 145 3.31 4.83 2.00
N ALA A 146 2.18 5.07 2.66
CA ALA A 146 2.09 5.20 4.11
C ALA A 146 2.57 3.95 4.87
N SER A 147 2.65 2.78 4.21
CA SER A 147 3.23 1.57 4.82
C SER A 147 4.67 1.76 5.33
N SER A 148 5.42 2.75 4.83
CA SER A 148 6.75 3.12 5.37
C SER A 148 6.72 3.52 6.85
N LEU A 149 5.56 3.90 7.37
CA LEU A 149 5.37 4.26 8.78
C LEU A 149 5.30 3.03 9.70
N ASN A 150 5.13 1.82 9.16
CA ASN A 150 5.01 0.61 9.97
C ASN A 150 6.26 0.40 10.84
N PRO A 151 6.09 0.14 12.16
CA PRO A 151 7.20 -0.03 13.09
C PRO A 151 8.16 -1.17 12.73
N ALA A 152 7.69 -2.20 12.03
CA ALA A 152 8.54 -3.32 11.61
C ALA A 152 9.76 -2.88 10.79
N PHE A 153 9.64 -1.77 10.02
CA PHE A 153 10.76 -1.24 9.24
C PHE A 153 11.85 -0.55 10.09
N LEU A 154 11.64 -0.40 11.41
CA LEU A 154 12.68 0.09 12.33
C LEU A 154 13.68 -1.00 12.76
N THR A 155 13.43 -2.27 12.40
CA THR A 155 14.38 -3.37 12.59
C THR A 155 15.69 -3.05 11.86
N LYS A 156 16.81 -3.06 12.58
CA LYS A 156 18.12 -2.72 12.01
C LYS A 156 18.74 -3.92 11.30
N GLN A 157 19.45 -3.66 10.22
CA GLN A 157 20.20 -4.71 9.51
C GLN A 157 21.17 -5.46 10.43
N ALA A 158 21.82 -4.76 11.37
CA ALA A 158 22.74 -5.37 12.31
C ALA A 158 22.12 -6.44 13.21
N ASP A 159 20.80 -6.37 13.41
CA ASP A 159 20.08 -7.31 14.26
C ASP A 159 19.69 -8.61 13.51
N VAL A 160 19.88 -8.63 12.18
CA VAL A 160 19.48 -9.77 11.33
C VAL A 160 20.65 -10.25 10.47
N PRO A 161 21.20 -11.44 10.74
CA PRO A 161 22.32 -11.96 9.96
C PRO A 161 21.90 -12.30 8.51
N ILE A 162 22.80 -12.05 7.57
CA ILE A 162 22.60 -12.46 6.18
C ILE A 162 22.60 -13.99 6.09
N LYS A 163 21.53 -14.54 5.54
CA LYS A 163 21.33 -16.00 5.38
C LYS A 163 21.33 -16.42 3.92
N ARG A 164 21.15 -15.48 3.00
CA ARG A 164 21.05 -15.77 1.56
C ARG A 164 21.54 -14.60 0.72
N LYS A 165 22.13 -14.92 -0.42
CA LYS A 165 22.55 -13.92 -1.40
C LYS A 165 21.33 -13.30 -2.11
N ILE A 166 20.41 -14.15 -2.57
CA ILE A 166 19.18 -13.71 -3.23
C ILE A 166 17.97 -14.12 -2.40
N GLY A 167 17.18 -13.16 -1.96
CA GLY A 167 15.85 -13.38 -1.40
C GLY A 167 14.78 -13.23 -2.47
N THR A 168 13.70 -14.00 -2.38
CA THR A 168 12.60 -13.96 -3.34
C THR A 168 11.28 -13.64 -2.66
N ILE A 169 10.60 -12.59 -3.12
CA ILE A 169 9.27 -12.20 -2.64
C ILE A 169 8.27 -12.33 -3.78
N LYS A 170 7.28 -13.19 -3.62
CA LYS A 170 6.22 -13.39 -4.61
C LYS A 170 4.97 -12.59 -4.24
N SER A 171 4.24 -12.14 -5.26
CA SER A 171 2.87 -11.70 -5.04
C SER A 171 1.99 -12.90 -4.69
N ALA A 172 1.19 -12.79 -3.64
CA ALA A 172 0.23 -13.83 -3.26
C ALA A 172 -0.86 -14.04 -4.32
N LEU A 173 -1.07 -13.05 -5.20
CA LEU A 173 -2.05 -13.07 -6.27
C LEU A 173 -1.52 -13.70 -7.57
N GLU A 174 -0.22 -14.00 -7.64
CA GLU A 174 0.40 -14.57 -8.83
C GLU A 174 0.54 -16.07 -8.69
N SER A 175 -0.19 -16.81 -9.52
CA SER A 175 -0.07 -18.26 -9.63
C SER A 175 1.30 -18.70 -10.18
N THR A 176 1.94 -17.85 -10.97
CA THR A 176 3.25 -18.11 -11.58
C THR A 176 4.17 -16.91 -11.43
N PHE A 177 5.30 -17.12 -10.75
CA PHE A 177 6.44 -16.23 -10.87
C PHE A 177 7.17 -16.59 -12.16
N ALA A 178 7.40 -15.62 -13.05
CA ALA A 178 7.93 -15.89 -14.39
C ALA A 178 9.36 -16.48 -14.41
N VAL A 179 10.01 -16.62 -13.25
CA VAL A 179 11.34 -17.21 -13.10
C VAL A 179 11.21 -18.57 -12.42
N SER A 180 11.65 -19.64 -13.10
CA SER A 180 11.64 -21.01 -12.58
C SER A 180 12.90 -21.33 -11.76
N GLY A 181 12.85 -22.38 -10.92
CA GLY A 181 14.00 -22.82 -10.14
C GLY A 181 14.38 -21.92 -8.96
N LEU A 182 13.45 -21.08 -8.51
CA LEU A 182 13.67 -20.17 -7.39
C LEU A 182 13.91 -20.90 -6.07
N PRO A 183 14.82 -20.39 -5.21
CA PRO A 183 14.95 -20.85 -3.85
C PRO A 183 13.68 -20.57 -3.03
N SER A 184 13.68 -20.93 -1.75
CA SER A 184 12.58 -20.62 -0.83
C SER A 184 12.18 -19.16 -0.90
N SER A 185 10.88 -18.89 -0.97
CA SER A 185 10.33 -17.53 -1.10
C SER A 185 9.32 -17.25 0.00
N VAL A 186 9.12 -15.97 0.29
CA VAL A 186 7.97 -15.46 1.05
C VAL A 186 6.97 -14.80 0.09
N THR A 187 5.74 -14.65 0.55
CA THR A 187 4.71 -13.92 -0.20
C THR A 187 4.41 -12.58 0.49
N ASN A 188 3.81 -11.65 -0.24
CA ASN A 188 3.32 -10.39 0.33
C ASN A 188 2.02 -10.55 1.16
N ALA A 189 1.61 -11.79 1.44
CA ALA A 189 0.53 -12.11 2.38
C ALA A 189 1.06 -12.55 3.76
N GLU A 190 2.37 -12.71 3.91
CA GLU A 190 2.98 -13.04 5.21
C GLU A 190 2.91 -11.85 6.18
N PRO A 191 2.97 -12.09 7.51
CA PRO A 191 3.08 -11.01 8.49
C PRO A 191 4.27 -10.08 8.17
N ILE A 192 4.08 -8.78 8.35
CA ILE A 192 5.09 -7.79 7.94
C ILE A 192 6.45 -8.02 8.55
N GLN A 193 6.52 -8.43 9.83
CA GLN A 193 7.81 -8.72 10.48
C GLN A 193 8.54 -9.89 9.79
N VAL A 194 7.82 -10.92 9.36
CA VAL A 194 8.39 -12.05 8.62
C VAL A 194 8.99 -11.59 7.29
N ILE A 195 8.29 -10.70 6.60
CA ILE A 195 8.78 -10.13 5.33
C ILE A 195 10.02 -9.26 5.58
N VAL A 196 10.00 -8.41 6.60
CA VAL A 196 11.13 -7.55 6.99
C VAL A 196 12.35 -8.38 7.33
N ASP A 197 12.22 -9.39 8.20
CA ASP A 197 13.32 -10.29 8.58
C ASP A 197 13.87 -11.06 7.38
N TYR A 198 12.99 -11.46 6.46
CA TYR A 198 13.39 -12.12 5.22
C TYR A 198 14.18 -11.18 4.31
N ILE A 199 13.71 -9.94 4.12
CA ILE A 199 14.41 -8.91 3.35
C ILE A 199 15.78 -8.62 3.98
N LEU A 200 15.82 -8.35 5.28
CA LEU A 200 17.06 -8.03 5.99
C LEU A 200 18.07 -9.18 5.94
N SER A 201 17.61 -10.45 6.00
CA SER A 201 18.48 -11.63 5.91
C SER A 201 18.93 -11.99 4.48
N SER A 202 18.66 -11.12 3.50
CA SER A 202 19.05 -11.28 2.09
C SER A 202 19.99 -10.14 1.66
N GLU A 203 20.92 -10.40 0.73
CA GLU A 203 21.77 -9.34 0.16
C GLU A 203 21.03 -8.56 -0.93
N VAL A 204 20.32 -9.29 -1.81
CA VAL A 204 19.57 -8.79 -2.97
C VAL A 204 18.18 -9.37 -2.95
N ILE A 205 17.18 -8.63 -3.42
CA ILE A 205 15.80 -9.10 -3.49
C ILE A 205 15.32 -9.18 -4.94
N LEU A 206 14.88 -10.36 -5.35
CA LEU A 206 14.11 -10.61 -6.57
C LEU A 206 12.62 -10.62 -6.21
N VAL A 207 11.83 -9.73 -6.79
CA VAL A 207 10.44 -9.51 -6.34
C VAL A 207 9.49 -9.20 -7.49
N SER A 208 8.27 -9.74 -7.44
CA SER A 208 7.23 -9.49 -8.44
C SER A 208 6.14 -8.51 -8.00
N SER A 209 6.08 -8.16 -6.71
CA SER A 209 5.07 -7.24 -6.18
C SER A 209 5.62 -5.82 -5.95
N TYR A 210 4.76 -4.80 -6.12
CA TYR A 210 5.15 -3.41 -5.86
C TYR A 210 5.58 -3.21 -4.39
N HIS A 211 4.75 -3.64 -3.44
CA HIS A 211 5.06 -3.42 -2.03
C HIS A 211 6.31 -4.18 -1.58
N GLY A 212 6.51 -5.41 -2.08
CA GLY A 212 7.75 -6.13 -1.81
C GLY A 212 8.99 -5.38 -2.31
N ALA A 213 8.93 -4.78 -3.51
CA ALA A 213 10.01 -3.96 -4.05
C ALA A 213 10.19 -2.68 -3.22
N PHE A 214 9.10 -1.96 -2.93
CA PHE A 214 9.12 -0.76 -2.12
C PHE A 214 9.73 -0.99 -0.72
N TRP A 215 9.28 -2.01 -0.01
CA TRP A 215 9.80 -2.36 1.30
C TRP A 215 11.27 -2.77 1.28
N SER A 216 11.69 -3.46 0.22
CA SER A 216 13.10 -3.80 0.03
C SER A 216 13.96 -2.55 -0.15
N LEU A 217 13.48 -1.58 -0.93
CA LEU A 217 14.16 -0.28 -1.09
C LEU A 217 14.19 0.52 0.22
N LEU A 218 13.11 0.51 1.03
CA LEU A 218 13.09 1.13 2.36
C LEU A 218 14.17 0.57 3.28
N LEU A 219 14.44 -0.74 3.18
CA LEU A 219 15.45 -1.45 3.98
C LEU A 219 16.84 -1.44 3.33
N GLY A 220 17.05 -0.57 2.33
CA GLY A 220 18.37 -0.36 1.72
C GLY A 220 18.83 -1.49 0.80
N LYS A 221 17.92 -2.39 0.38
CA LYS A 221 18.27 -3.53 -0.48
C LYS A 221 18.22 -3.17 -1.95
N LYS A 222 19.10 -3.79 -2.72
CA LYS A 222 19.03 -3.77 -4.19
C LYS A 222 17.89 -4.66 -4.65
N VAL A 223 17.10 -4.16 -5.62
CA VAL A 223 15.87 -4.79 -6.07
C VAL A 223 15.95 -5.15 -7.54
N ILE A 224 15.58 -6.41 -7.84
CA ILE A 224 15.45 -6.92 -9.18
C ILE A 224 14.00 -7.36 -9.40
N LEU A 225 13.45 -7.03 -10.55
CA LEU A 225 12.11 -7.39 -10.99
C LEU A 225 12.20 -8.37 -12.17
N PRO A 226 11.28 -9.35 -12.29
CA PRO A 226 11.17 -10.13 -13.52
C PRO A 226 10.83 -9.24 -14.72
N ALA A 227 11.34 -9.56 -15.90
CA ALA A 227 11.10 -8.78 -17.13
C ALA A 227 9.61 -8.66 -17.48
N THR A 228 8.78 -9.62 -17.06
CA THR A 228 7.30 -9.52 -17.19
C THR A 228 6.70 -8.28 -16.55
N ARG A 229 7.48 -7.55 -15.73
CA ARG A 229 7.04 -6.29 -15.08
C ARG A 229 7.42 -5.03 -15.87
N LEU A 230 8.19 -5.15 -16.95
CA LEU A 230 8.58 -4.02 -17.80
C LEU A 230 7.38 -3.25 -18.38
N GLY A 231 6.31 -3.96 -18.73
CA GLY A 231 5.08 -3.36 -19.28
C GLY A 231 4.16 -2.70 -18.25
N VAL A 232 4.56 -2.61 -16.97
CA VAL A 232 3.70 -2.05 -15.91
C VAL A 232 4.29 -0.74 -15.42
N ASP A 233 3.62 0.38 -15.68
CA ASP A 233 4.13 1.73 -15.41
C ASP A 233 4.57 1.96 -13.97
N LYS A 234 3.86 1.41 -12.98
CA LYS A 234 4.20 1.58 -11.57
C LYS A 234 5.65 1.23 -11.22
N TYR A 235 6.31 0.39 -11.99
CA TYR A 235 7.71 0.01 -11.75
C TYR A 235 8.71 0.96 -12.38
N LYS A 236 8.27 1.85 -13.28
CA LYS A 236 9.10 2.89 -13.89
C LYS A 236 9.29 4.09 -12.96
N TYR A 237 8.38 4.29 -12.02
CA TYR A 237 8.32 5.48 -11.17
C TYR A 237 8.81 5.24 -9.74
N PHE A 238 9.66 4.24 -9.53
CA PHE A 238 10.34 4.13 -8.25
C PHE A 238 11.31 5.30 -8.02
N ARG A 239 11.39 5.76 -6.78
CA ARG A 239 12.33 6.83 -6.38
C ARG A 239 13.79 6.43 -6.61
N TYR A 240 14.09 5.13 -6.44
CA TYR A 240 15.41 4.56 -6.65
C TYR A 240 15.39 3.48 -7.72
N PRO A 241 16.50 3.33 -8.47
CA PRO A 241 16.54 2.41 -9.59
C PRO A 241 16.37 0.96 -9.16
N VAL A 242 15.67 0.20 -9.98
CA VAL A 242 15.53 -1.25 -9.92
C VAL A 242 16.04 -1.82 -11.24
N ALA A 243 16.53 -3.07 -11.24
CA ALA A 243 16.88 -3.75 -12.46
C ALA A 243 15.78 -4.73 -12.88
N PHE A 244 15.82 -5.15 -14.14
CA PHE A 244 14.90 -6.16 -14.68
C PHE A 244 15.69 -7.38 -15.13
N TYR A 245 15.25 -8.54 -14.67
CA TYR A 245 15.82 -9.84 -15.04
C TYR A 245 14.99 -10.46 -16.16
N ASP A 246 15.60 -10.67 -17.30
CA ASP A 246 14.94 -11.03 -18.56
C ASP A 246 14.88 -12.55 -18.83
N LYS A 247 15.39 -13.38 -17.89
CA LYS A 247 15.36 -14.82 -18.03
C LYS A 247 14.23 -15.47 -17.26
N ASP A 248 13.76 -16.57 -17.79
CA ASP A 248 12.70 -17.42 -17.20
C ASP A 248 13.24 -18.48 -16.22
N LYS A 249 14.56 -18.62 -16.13
CA LYS A 249 15.24 -19.56 -15.23
C LYS A 249 16.15 -18.82 -14.26
N TYR A 250 16.08 -19.19 -12.99
CA TYR A 250 16.93 -18.64 -11.93
C TYR A 250 18.40 -18.94 -12.17
N ASP A 251 19.23 -17.91 -12.14
CA ASP A 251 20.68 -17.96 -12.12
C ASP A 251 21.21 -16.97 -11.08
N GLU A 252 21.78 -17.51 -10.00
CA GLU A 252 22.28 -16.69 -8.88
C GLU A 252 23.43 -15.77 -9.32
N GLN A 253 24.32 -16.24 -10.15
CA GLN A 253 25.51 -15.47 -10.54
C GLN A 253 25.11 -14.29 -11.43
N GLU A 254 24.19 -14.50 -12.36
CA GLU A 254 23.68 -13.44 -13.22
C GLU A 254 22.88 -12.40 -12.43
N LEU A 255 22.05 -12.83 -11.49
CA LEU A 255 21.30 -11.92 -10.62
C LEU A 255 22.23 -11.09 -9.75
N LEU A 256 23.31 -11.67 -9.22
CA LEU A 256 24.32 -10.93 -8.46
C LEU A 256 25.10 -9.95 -9.34
N ALA A 257 25.45 -10.34 -10.56
CA ALA A 257 26.10 -9.47 -11.55
C ALA A 257 25.17 -8.29 -11.90
N LEU A 258 23.89 -8.58 -12.15
CA LEU A 258 22.88 -7.54 -12.40
C LEU A 258 22.72 -6.62 -11.20
N ALA A 259 22.64 -7.15 -9.98
CA ALA A 259 22.58 -6.35 -8.75
C ALA A 259 23.81 -5.45 -8.55
N ALA A 260 24.99 -5.87 -9.02
CA ALA A 260 26.19 -5.04 -8.94
C ALA A 260 26.07 -3.75 -9.76
N THR A 261 25.24 -3.73 -10.79
CA THR A 261 24.99 -2.53 -11.63
C THR A 261 24.04 -1.53 -10.98
N ILE A 262 23.29 -1.93 -9.95
CA ILE A 262 22.32 -1.06 -9.27
C ILE A 262 23.03 -0.34 -8.13
N PRO A 263 22.93 1.00 -8.02
CA PRO A 263 23.44 1.72 -6.85
C PRO A 263 22.65 1.28 -5.59
N SER A 264 23.31 1.27 -4.46
CA SER A 264 22.61 1.05 -3.18
C SER A 264 21.67 2.22 -2.91
N PRO A 265 20.40 1.98 -2.56
CA PRO A 265 19.50 3.05 -2.19
C PRO A 265 20.03 3.75 -0.93
N PRO A 266 19.96 5.10 -0.85
CA PRO A 266 20.25 5.82 0.39
C PRO A 266 19.17 5.52 1.45
N ASP A 267 19.20 6.26 2.58
CA ASP A 267 18.20 6.11 3.64
C ASP A 267 16.79 6.55 3.16
N PHE A 268 16.17 5.68 2.36
CA PHE A 268 14.85 5.91 1.82
C PHE A 268 13.75 5.78 2.87
N LEU A 269 14.00 5.03 3.94
CA LEU A 269 13.04 4.88 5.03
C LEU A 269 12.84 6.21 5.76
N SER A 270 13.91 6.90 6.15
CA SER A 270 13.81 8.20 6.82
C SER A 270 13.15 9.24 5.92
N GLU A 271 13.54 9.31 4.64
CA GLU A 271 12.89 10.20 3.65
C GLU A 271 11.39 9.92 3.55
N SER A 272 11.00 8.65 3.40
CA SER A 272 9.60 8.25 3.25
C SER A 272 8.76 8.57 4.49
N ARG A 273 9.32 8.35 5.68
CA ARG A 273 8.62 8.66 6.94
C ARG A 273 8.44 10.16 7.11
N MET A 274 9.48 10.95 6.86
CA MET A 274 9.43 12.41 6.93
C MET A 274 8.34 12.96 6.00
N LEU A 275 8.32 12.57 4.73
CA LEU A 275 7.32 13.01 3.77
C LEU A 275 5.89 12.65 4.19
N ASN A 276 5.67 11.47 4.74
CA ASN A 276 4.37 11.06 5.25
C ASN A 276 3.95 11.87 6.50
N LEU A 277 4.88 12.21 7.40
CA LEU A 277 4.59 13.07 8.54
C LEU A 277 4.27 14.51 8.13
N GLU A 278 5.00 15.05 7.17
CA GLU A 278 4.71 16.38 6.60
C GLU A 278 3.33 16.40 5.92
N PHE A 279 3.01 15.36 5.16
CA PHE A 279 1.70 15.26 4.51
C PHE A 279 0.58 15.08 5.53
N PHE A 280 0.81 14.29 6.59
CA PHE A 280 -0.12 14.18 7.71
C PHE A 280 -0.43 15.55 8.32
N ASN A 281 0.57 16.40 8.53
CA ASN A 281 0.35 17.74 9.07
C ASN A 281 -0.56 18.59 8.16
N LYS A 282 -0.41 18.47 6.83
CA LYS A 282 -1.31 19.15 5.88
C LYS A 282 -2.74 18.60 5.97
N VAL A 283 -2.89 17.29 6.05
CA VAL A 283 -4.19 16.62 6.20
C VAL A 283 -4.83 16.99 7.53
N ARG A 284 -4.05 17.00 8.62
CA ARG A 284 -4.54 17.42 9.94
C ARG A 284 -5.10 18.82 9.90
N ASN A 285 -4.37 19.77 9.34
CA ASN A 285 -4.81 21.16 9.24
C ASN A 285 -6.11 21.26 8.44
N LEU A 286 -6.20 20.55 7.30
CA LEU A 286 -7.42 20.52 6.50
C LEU A 286 -8.61 19.98 7.30
N ILE A 287 -8.41 18.89 8.04
CA ILE A 287 -9.46 18.27 8.86
C ILE A 287 -9.89 19.21 9.98
N GLU A 288 -8.94 19.83 10.69
CA GLU A 288 -9.21 20.76 11.79
C GLU A 288 -9.93 22.03 11.31
N GLU A 289 -9.70 22.45 10.06
CA GLU A 289 -10.41 23.57 9.43
C GLU A 289 -11.82 23.21 8.95
N ARG A 290 -12.06 21.97 8.55
CA ARG A 290 -13.28 21.57 7.86
C ARG A 290 -14.26 20.78 8.74
N ILE A 291 -13.74 20.02 9.68
CA ILE A 291 -14.54 19.20 10.58
C ILE A 291 -14.44 19.78 11.99
N GLU A 292 -15.57 20.17 12.56
CA GLU A 292 -15.62 20.53 13.98
C GLU A 292 -15.26 19.33 14.82
N LYS A 293 -14.33 19.51 15.76
CA LYS A 293 -13.97 18.46 16.71
C LYS A 293 -15.23 18.04 17.46
N SER A 294 -15.60 16.80 17.36
CA SER A 294 -16.65 16.27 18.20
C SER A 294 -16.15 16.33 19.66
N VAL A 295 -16.75 17.18 20.44
CA VAL A 295 -16.38 17.42 21.85
C VAL A 295 -16.67 16.19 22.72
N GLU A 296 -17.43 15.25 22.21
CA GLU A 296 -17.80 14.05 22.94
C GLU A 296 -16.91 12.87 22.55
N ASN A 297 -16.11 12.43 23.53
CA ASN A 297 -15.53 11.08 23.58
C ASN A 297 -16.65 10.04 23.62
N SER A 298 -17.41 9.88 22.52
CA SER A 298 -18.49 8.90 22.50
C SER A 298 -17.90 7.50 22.58
N THR A 299 -18.50 6.65 23.38
CA THR A 299 -18.18 5.23 23.51
C THR A 299 -18.09 4.53 22.14
N VAL A 300 -18.84 5.03 21.15
CA VAL A 300 -18.84 4.54 19.76
C VAL A 300 -17.50 4.80 19.05
N GLN A 301 -16.87 5.96 19.25
CA GLN A 301 -15.57 6.26 18.61
C GLN A 301 -14.44 5.42 19.21
N ILE A 302 -14.49 5.17 20.52
CA ILE A 302 -13.54 4.28 21.20
C ILE A 302 -13.71 2.84 20.70
N LEU A 303 -14.96 2.42 20.51
CA LEU A 303 -15.26 1.08 19.97
C LEU A 303 -14.80 0.94 18.53
N SER A 304 -15.03 1.92 17.66
CA SER A 304 -14.57 1.89 16.26
C SER A 304 -13.04 1.81 16.17
N LYS A 305 -12.33 2.57 17.02
CA LYS A 305 -10.85 2.47 17.12
C LYS A 305 -10.42 1.07 17.54
N ARG A 306 -11.05 0.51 18.57
CA ARG A 306 -10.72 -0.84 19.06
C ARG A 306 -11.05 -1.92 18.04
N VAL A 307 -12.18 -1.81 17.35
CA VAL A 307 -12.56 -2.78 16.31
C VAL A 307 -11.56 -2.74 15.16
N ALA A 308 -11.21 -1.58 14.62
CA ALA A 308 -10.23 -1.48 13.55
C ALA A 308 -8.84 -2.00 13.96
N GLN A 309 -8.43 -1.72 15.21
CA GLN A 309 -7.17 -2.25 15.75
C GLN A 309 -7.24 -3.77 15.92
N MET A 310 -8.39 -4.30 16.37
CA MET A 310 -8.61 -5.75 16.51
C MET A 310 -8.66 -6.44 15.15
N GLU A 311 -9.31 -5.87 14.14
CA GLU A 311 -9.34 -6.42 12.79
C GLU A 311 -7.93 -6.53 12.20
N PHE A 312 -7.11 -5.48 12.33
CA PHE A 312 -5.71 -5.51 11.91
C PHE A 312 -4.94 -6.63 12.64
N THR A 313 -5.07 -6.68 13.96
CA THR A 313 -4.39 -7.69 14.79
C THR A 313 -4.86 -9.11 14.42
N LEU A 314 -6.17 -9.30 14.17
CA LEU A 314 -6.72 -10.60 13.78
C LEU A 314 -6.20 -11.07 12.43
N VAL A 315 -6.04 -10.18 11.46
CA VAL A 315 -5.45 -10.53 10.15
C VAL A 315 -3.99 -10.96 10.32
N GLU A 316 -3.21 -10.21 11.10
CA GLU A 316 -1.82 -10.57 11.41
C GLU A 316 -1.74 -11.93 12.15
N MET A 317 -2.60 -12.13 13.17
CA MET A 317 -2.69 -13.39 13.92
C MET A 317 -3.15 -14.54 13.04
N TRP A 318 -4.15 -14.32 12.18
CA TRP A 318 -4.66 -15.35 11.27
C TRP A 318 -3.58 -15.83 10.30
N ASN A 319 -2.83 -14.90 9.74
CA ASN A 319 -1.70 -15.21 8.87
C ASN A 319 -0.61 -15.99 9.61
N TYR A 320 -0.35 -15.62 10.87
CA TYR A 320 0.59 -16.34 11.72
C TYR A 320 0.13 -17.77 12.03
N VAL A 321 -1.14 -17.94 12.46
CA VAL A 321 -1.74 -19.26 12.78
C VAL A 321 -1.77 -20.16 11.55
N LYS A 322 -2.14 -19.63 10.37
CA LYS A 322 -2.14 -20.39 9.12
C LYS A 322 -0.74 -20.90 8.78
N LYS A 323 0.30 -20.10 9.03
CA LYS A 323 1.69 -20.50 8.83
C LYS A 323 2.15 -21.56 9.83
N MET A 324 1.73 -21.46 11.09
CA MET A 324 2.03 -22.45 12.12
C MET A 324 1.37 -23.80 11.80
N ASN A 325 0.10 -23.80 11.40
CA ASN A 325 -0.63 -25.02 11.02
C ASN A 325 0.02 -25.72 9.81
N GLY A 326 0.41 -24.97 8.77
CA GLY A 326 1.13 -25.53 7.63
C GLY A 326 2.51 -26.14 7.99
N ARG A 327 3.14 -25.64 9.09
CA ARG A 327 4.38 -26.25 9.60
C ARG A 327 4.11 -27.53 10.39
N ILE A 328 3.01 -27.59 11.15
CA ILE A 328 2.59 -28.78 11.91
C ILE A 328 2.24 -29.90 10.94
N GLU A 329 1.44 -29.65 9.91
CA GLU A 329 1.12 -30.65 8.88
C GLU A 329 2.35 -31.16 8.13
N GLY A 330 3.35 -30.30 7.90
CA GLY A 330 4.63 -30.67 7.30
C GLY A 330 5.53 -31.53 8.20
N VAL A 331 5.32 -31.51 9.52
CA VAL A 331 6.05 -32.32 10.50
C VAL A 331 5.37 -33.68 10.72
N GLU A 332 4.05 -33.72 10.75
CA GLU A 332 3.29 -34.98 10.93
C GLU A 332 3.34 -35.90 9.69
N GLY A 333 3.62 -35.35 8.50
CA GLY A 333 3.81 -36.13 7.26
C GLY A 333 5.11 -36.93 7.20
N LYS A 334 6.07 -36.73 8.11
CA LYS A 334 7.31 -37.49 8.20
C LYS A 334 7.17 -38.64 9.21
N LYS A 335 6.47 -39.70 8.84
CA LYS A 335 6.60 -40.98 9.55
C LYS A 335 8.04 -41.48 9.38
N PRO A 336 8.73 -41.87 10.46
CA PRO A 336 10.03 -42.54 10.33
C PRO A 336 9.83 -43.87 9.60
N GLN A 337 10.64 -44.09 8.59
CA GLN A 337 10.83 -45.41 7.96
C GLN A 337 11.63 -46.32 8.86
#